data_a1580803f4c147c108a3f5235635193b
#
_entry.id   a1580803f4c147c108a3f5235635193b
#
_cell.length_a   1.000
_cell.length_b   1.000
_cell.length_c   1.000
_cell.angle_alpha   90.00
_cell.angle_beta   90.00
_cell.angle_gamma   90.00
#
_symmetry.space_group_name_H-M   'P 1'
#
loop_
_entity.id
_entity.type
_entity.pdbx_description
1 polymer ?
#
loop_
_entity_poly.entity_id
_entity_poly.type
_entity_poly.pdbx_seq_one_letter_code
_entity_poly.pdbx_strand_id
1 'polypeptide(L)'
;IDDLHILVNNAGIVKRGLEFRIEHFADVINTNLMGVMRMSHEALPKLALTHGNIINIASMWSFFGSPMSPGYTASKTGIIGLTKSLSNAWYEHHVRVNAIAPGYIETKLTKPLRDEKEEKEKITERTVMKKWGAPKDIAGAAVYLASDKANYTTGTTITVDGGYSIT
;
A
#
# COMPACT_ATOMS: atom_id res chain seq x y z
N ILE A 1 2.66 -14.36 19.60
CA ILE A 1 2.88 -15.04 18.30
C ILE A 1 4.26 -15.64 18.37
N ASP A 2 4.37 -16.96 18.26
CA ASP A 2 5.65 -17.65 18.35
C ASP A 2 6.38 -17.60 17.00
N ASP A 3 5.70 -17.89 15.89
CA ASP A 3 6.22 -17.79 14.53
C ASP A 3 5.48 -16.75 13.70
N LEU A 4 6.23 -15.93 12.97
CA LEU A 4 5.69 -14.92 12.07
C LEU A 4 6.31 -15.12 10.67
N HIS A 5 5.51 -15.53 9.71
CA HIS A 5 5.96 -15.76 8.33
C HIS A 5 5.63 -14.58 7.40
N ILE A 6 4.53 -13.89 7.65
CA ILE A 6 4.04 -12.84 6.76
C ILE A 6 3.53 -11.67 7.60
N LEU A 7 4.02 -10.46 7.31
CA LEU A 7 3.46 -9.21 7.82
C LEU A 7 2.81 -8.45 6.66
N VAL A 8 1.52 -8.14 6.79
CA VAL A 8 0.82 -7.26 5.83
C VAL A 8 0.53 -5.92 6.50
N ASN A 9 1.25 -4.89 6.10
CA ASN A 9 1.02 -3.51 6.55
C ASN A 9 -0.08 -2.87 5.70
N ASN A 10 -1.33 -3.07 6.10
CA ASN A 10 -2.52 -2.61 5.39
C ASN A 10 -3.22 -1.42 6.06
N ALA A 11 -3.01 -1.20 7.36
CA ALA A 11 -3.66 -0.10 8.06
C ALA A 11 -3.33 1.25 7.42
N GLY A 12 -4.35 2.08 7.20
CA GLY A 12 -4.16 3.38 6.59
C GLY A 12 -5.40 4.25 6.69
N ILE A 13 -5.18 5.55 6.72
CA ILE A 13 -6.21 6.58 6.76
C ILE A 13 -5.98 7.61 5.66
N VAL A 14 -7.05 8.30 5.27
CA VAL A 14 -7.03 9.49 4.45
C VAL A 14 -7.97 10.52 5.08
N LYS A 15 -7.55 11.79 5.09
CA LYS A 15 -8.37 12.92 5.58
C LYS A 15 -8.56 13.92 4.45
N ARG A 16 -9.20 13.47 3.37
CA ARG A 16 -9.40 14.23 2.12
C ARG A 16 -9.89 15.64 2.39
N GLY A 17 -9.20 16.65 1.84
CA GLY A 17 -9.50 18.08 2.00
C GLY A 17 -9.03 18.68 3.33
N LEU A 18 -8.75 17.88 4.34
CA LEU A 18 -8.29 18.35 5.66
C LEU A 18 -6.76 18.30 5.82
N GLU A 19 -6.06 17.57 4.98
CA GLU A 19 -4.62 17.29 5.11
C GLU A 19 -3.71 18.50 4.80
N PHE A 20 -4.27 19.63 4.42
CA PHE A 20 -3.56 20.92 4.35
C PHE A 20 -3.34 21.54 5.75
N ARG A 21 -4.03 21.05 6.77
CA ARG A 21 -3.75 21.38 8.17
C ARG A 21 -2.70 20.44 8.71
N ILE A 22 -1.69 21.01 9.38
CA ILE A 22 -0.49 20.27 9.82
C ILE A 22 -0.84 19.09 10.73
N GLU A 23 -1.80 19.24 11.65
CA GLU A 23 -2.24 18.18 12.54
C GLU A 23 -2.82 16.98 11.77
N HIS A 24 -3.63 17.22 10.74
CA HIS A 24 -4.20 16.13 9.92
C HIS A 24 -3.17 15.49 9.01
N PHE A 25 -2.27 16.29 8.47
CA PHE A 25 -1.11 15.78 7.71
C PHE A 25 -0.26 14.85 8.59
N ALA A 26 0.10 15.29 9.80
CA ALA A 26 0.90 14.52 10.75
C ALA A 26 0.22 13.20 11.13
N ASP A 27 -1.09 13.20 11.39
CA ASP A 27 -1.85 11.99 11.69
C ASP A 27 -1.77 10.95 10.56
N VAL A 28 -1.92 11.42 9.30
CA VAL A 28 -1.82 10.55 8.13
C VAL A 28 -0.43 9.98 7.98
N ILE A 29 0.62 10.79 8.11
CA ILE A 29 2.02 10.33 8.07
C ILE A 29 2.30 9.34 9.21
N ASN A 30 1.87 9.66 10.43
CA ASN A 30 2.09 8.78 11.59
C ASN A 30 1.43 7.41 11.41
N THR A 31 0.22 7.36 10.88
CA THR A 31 -0.48 6.09 10.66
C THR A 31 0.10 5.34 9.46
N ASN A 32 0.16 5.99 8.29
CA ASN A 32 0.39 5.31 7.03
C ASN A 32 1.87 5.00 6.76
N LEU A 33 2.80 5.77 7.31
CA LEU A 33 4.23 5.61 7.06
C LEU A 33 4.99 5.20 8.33
N MET A 34 4.88 5.98 9.41
CA MET A 34 5.57 5.66 10.66
C MET A 34 5.03 4.38 11.28
N GLY A 35 3.73 4.13 11.19
CA GLY A 35 3.12 2.88 11.63
C GLY A 35 3.69 1.67 10.92
N VAL A 36 3.84 1.75 9.59
CA VAL A 36 4.46 0.70 8.78
C VAL A 36 5.91 0.45 9.19
N MET A 37 6.70 1.50 9.38
CA MET A 37 8.09 1.35 9.83
C MET A 37 8.17 0.69 11.22
N ARG A 38 7.36 1.13 12.18
CA ARG A 38 7.33 0.55 13.54
C ARG A 38 6.95 -0.93 13.50
N MET A 39 5.86 -1.30 12.84
CA MET A 39 5.41 -2.69 12.73
C MET A 39 6.46 -3.58 12.05
N SER A 40 7.09 -3.07 11.00
CA SER A 40 8.12 -3.81 10.28
C SER A 40 9.36 -4.04 11.14
N HIS A 41 9.80 -3.01 11.89
CA HIS A 41 10.93 -3.09 12.81
C HIS A 41 10.69 -4.12 13.92
N GLU A 42 9.54 -4.05 14.58
CA GLU A 42 9.17 -4.98 15.66
C GLU A 42 8.98 -6.43 15.17
N ALA A 43 8.56 -6.59 13.93
CA ALA A 43 8.35 -7.92 13.33
C ALA A 43 9.66 -8.57 12.84
N LEU A 44 10.69 -7.78 12.53
CA LEU A 44 11.93 -8.27 11.90
C LEU A 44 12.57 -9.47 12.61
N PRO A 45 12.75 -9.49 13.96
CA PRO A 45 13.41 -10.62 14.62
C PRO A 45 12.65 -11.95 14.41
N LYS A 46 11.32 -11.90 14.36
CA LYS A 46 10.48 -13.11 14.15
C LYS A 46 10.43 -13.51 12.68
N LEU A 47 10.36 -12.55 11.77
CA LEU A 47 10.43 -12.82 10.33
C LEU A 47 11.77 -13.39 9.92
N ALA A 48 12.86 -12.97 10.55
CA ALA A 48 14.19 -13.51 10.29
C ALA A 48 14.29 -15.02 10.64
N LEU A 49 13.65 -15.45 11.72
CA LEU A 49 13.63 -16.86 12.12
C LEU A 49 12.89 -17.77 11.12
N THR A 50 11.92 -17.23 10.42
CA THR A 50 11.07 -17.98 9.49
C THR A 50 11.41 -17.73 8.02
N HIS A 51 12.43 -16.91 7.72
CA HIS A 51 12.72 -16.40 6.38
C HIS A 51 11.47 -15.78 5.72
N GLY A 52 10.74 -15.01 6.52
CA GLY A 52 9.42 -14.50 6.19
C GLY A 52 9.44 -13.34 5.21
N ASN A 53 8.28 -12.69 5.08
CA ASN A 53 8.16 -11.54 4.18
C ASN A 53 7.22 -10.45 4.69
N ILE A 54 7.43 -9.24 4.18
CA ILE A 54 6.61 -8.06 4.45
C ILE A 54 5.94 -7.60 3.16
N ILE A 55 4.64 -7.33 3.24
CA ILE A 55 3.84 -6.78 2.15
C ILE A 55 3.27 -5.45 2.62
N ASN A 56 3.74 -4.36 2.03
CA ASN A 56 3.28 -3.01 2.33
C ASN A 56 2.17 -2.58 1.35
N ILE A 57 1.07 -2.02 1.84
CA ILE A 57 0.05 -1.48 0.96
C ILE A 57 0.33 -0.01 0.67
N ALA A 58 0.85 0.24 -0.53
CA ALA A 58 1.05 1.54 -1.13
C ALA A 58 -0.27 2.08 -1.74
N SER A 59 -0.22 2.75 -2.85
CA SER A 59 -1.38 3.23 -3.63
C SER A 59 -0.92 3.64 -5.02
N MET A 60 -1.82 3.71 -6.00
CA MET A 60 -1.55 4.44 -7.25
C MET A 60 -1.15 5.90 -6.98
N TRP A 61 -1.66 6.52 -5.90
CA TRP A 61 -1.23 7.86 -5.44
C TRP A 61 0.24 7.93 -4.97
N SER A 62 0.95 6.82 -4.98
CA SER A 62 2.40 6.79 -4.80
C SER A 62 3.17 7.26 -6.05
N PHE A 63 2.52 7.29 -7.21
CA PHE A 63 3.14 7.63 -8.50
C PHE A 63 2.74 9.02 -9.00
N PHE A 64 1.64 9.59 -8.51
CA PHE A 64 1.17 10.93 -8.86
C PHE A 64 0.43 11.58 -7.69
N GLY A 65 0.28 12.92 -7.72
CA GLY A 65 -0.26 13.68 -6.59
C GLY A 65 -1.79 13.72 -6.55
N SER A 66 -2.37 13.56 -5.36
CA SER A 66 -3.76 13.90 -5.10
C SER A 66 -3.91 15.38 -4.77
N PRO A 67 -4.76 16.16 -5.48
CA PRO A 67 -4.96 17.57 -5.15
C PRO A 67 -5.68 17.80 -3.82
N MET A 68 -6.25 16.76 -3.22
CA MET A 68 -7.06 16.84 -2.00
C MET A 68 -6.42 16.12 -0.79
N SER A 69 -5.30 15.41 -0.98
CA SER A 69 -4.76 14.53 0.06
C SER A 69 -3.22 14.50 0.03
N PRO A 70 -2.55 15.64 0.35
CA PRO A 70 -1.09 15.73 0.29
C PRO A 70 -0.39 14.80 1.28
N GLY A 71 -0.91 14.63 2.48
CA GLY A 71 -0.36 13.71 3.49
C GLY A 71 -0.50 12.25 3.07
N TYR A 72 -1.66 11.87 2.52
CA TYR A 72 -1.85 10.53 1.97
C TYR A 72 -0.88 10.25 0.82
N THR A 73 -0.77 11.17 -0.15
CA THR A 73 0.18 11.06 -1.26
C THR A 73 1.61 10.91 -0.74
N ALA A 74 2.06 11.80 0.13
CA ALA A 74 3.39 11.75 0.72
C ALA A 74 3.66 10.43 1.44
N SER A 75 2.70 9.97 2.27
CA SER A 75 2.82 8.71 2.99
C SER A 75 2.94 7.51 2.05
N LYS A 76 2.09 7.43 1.03
CA LYS A 76 2.07 6.30 0.09
C LYS A 76 3.26 6.29 -0.87
N THR A 77 3.75 7.47 -1.28
CA THR A 77 5.04 7.60 -1.99
C THR A 77 6.19 7.14 -1.08
N GLY A 78 6.19 7.55 0.19
CA GLY A 78 7.17 7.12 1.19
C GLY A 78 7.20 5.60 1.39
N ILE A 79 6.05 4.91 1.29
CA ILE A 79 5.98 3.44 1.37
C ILE A 79 6.79 2.77 0.26
N ILE A 80 6.80 3.29 -0.95
CA ILE A 80 7.62 2.72 -2.04
C ILE A 80 9.10 2.86 -1.72
N GLY A 81 9.54 4.04 -1.27
CA GLY A 81 10.92 4.28 -0.86
C GLY A 81 11.33 3.40 0.32
N LEU A 82 10.47 3.32 1.35
CA LEU A 82 10.69 2.48 2.52
C LEU A 82 10.79 0.99 2.15
N THR A 83 9.91 0.49 1.28
CA THR A 83 9.94 -0.89 0.79
C THR A 83 11.29 -1.24 0.14
N LYS A 84 11.80 -0.37 -0.72
CA LYS A 84 13.11 -0.57 -1.37
C LYS A 84 14.26 -0.57 -0.35
N SER A 85 14.24 0.38 0.59
CA SER A 85 15.27 0.50 1.61
C SER A 85 15.30 -0.72 2.54
N LEU A 86 14.13 -1.14 3.06
CA LEU A 86 14.03 -2.31 3.93
C LEU A 86 14.36 -3.60 3.20
N SER A 87 13.96 -3.74 1.94
CA SER A 87 14.32 -4.89 1.11
C SER A 87 15.84 -5.05 0.99
N ASN A 88 16.54 -3.95 0.76
CA ASN A 88 18.00 -3.97 0.65
C ASN A 88 18.66 -4.30 1.99
N ALA A 89 18.24 -3.62 3.07
CA ALA A 89 18.85 -3.76 4.38
C ALA A 89 18.59 -5.12 5.04
N TRP A 90 17.40 -5.70 4.83
CA TRP A 90 16.95 -6.88 5.60
C TRP A 90 17.04 -8.21 4.84
N TYR A 91 17.52 -8.19 3.60
CA TYR A 91 17.78 -9.45 2.89
C TYR A 91 18.93 -10.27 3.51
N GLU A 92 19.83 -9.63 4.24
CA GLU A 92 20.85 -10.35 5.04
C GLU A 92 20.22 -11.26 6.13
N HIS A 93 18.96 -10.95 6.53
CA HIS A 93 18.14 -11.78 7.42
C HIS A 93 17.18 -12.72 6.65
N HIS A 94 17.34 -12.84 5.33
CA HIS A 94 16.46 -13.59 4.43
C HIS A 94 15.00 -13.12 4.45
N VAL A 95 14.74 -11.85 4.80
CA VAL A 95 13.40 -11.25 4.80
C VAL A 95 13.18 -10.48 3.50
N ARG A 96 12.16 -10.88 2.73
CA ARG A 96 11.74 -10.14 1.53
C ARG A 96 10.77 -9.03 1.90
N VAL A 97 10.86 -7.87 1.24
CA VAL A 97 9.96 -6.74 1.47
C VAL A 97 9.46 -6.22 0.12
N ASN A 98 8.15 -6.24 -0.08
CA ASN A 98 7.50 -5.81 -1.30
C ASN A 98 6.31 -4.89 -1.01
N ALA A 99 5.79 -4.24 -2.04
CA ALA A 99 4.59 -3.42 -1.93
C ALA A 99 3.53 -3.82 -2.98
N ILE A 100 2.28 -3.51 -2.67
CA ILE A 100 1.18 -3.52 -3.62
C ILE A 100 0.64 -2.09 -3.70
N ALA A 101 0.41 -1.59 -4.91
CA ALA A 101 -0.21 -0.29 -5.16
C ALA A 101 -1.62 -0.48 -5.76
N PRO A 102 -2.66 -0.50 -4.92
CA PRO A 102 -4.03 -0.59 -5.39
C PRO A 102 -4.47 0.68 -6.12
N GLY A 103 -5.38 0.50 -7.09
CA GLY A 103 -6.20 1.57 -7.64
C GLY A 103 -7.42 1.89 -6.78
N TYR A 104 -8.51 2.25 -7.41
CA TYR A 104 -9.79 2.46 -6.73
C TYR A 104 -10.48 1.13 -6.44
N ILE A 105 -10.49 0.74 -5.17
CA ILE A 105 -11.06 -0.51 -4.66
C ILE A 105 -12.28 -0.21 -3.82
N GLU A 106 -13.33 -1.00 -3.96
CA GLU A 106 -14.58 -0.88 -3.19
C GLU A 106 -14.37 -1.26 -1.72
N THR A 107 -14.09 -0.27 -0.90
CA THR A 107 -13.84 -0.40 0.55
C THR A 107 -14.60 0.68 1.33
N LYS A 108 -14.52 0.63 2.66
CA LYS A 108 -15.04 1.70 3.53
C LYS A 108 -14.31 3.03 3.27
N LEU A 109 -12.99 2.99 2.98
CA LEU A 109 -12.18 4.17 2.73
C LEU A 109 -12.64 4.95 1.50
N THR A 110 -13.05 4.24 0.46
CA THR A 110 -13.46 4.81 -0.83
C THR A 110 -14.98 5.04 -0.96
N LYS A 111 -15.75 4.67 0.08
CA LYS A 111 -17.21 4.80 0.07
C LYS A 111 -17.68 6.23 -0.24
N PRO A 112 -17.10 7.32 0.34
CA PRO A 112 -17.54 8.68 0.03
C PRO A 112 -17.44 9.03 -1.46
N LEU A 113 -16.41 8.55 -2.16
CA LEU A 113 -16.24 8.77 -3.61
C LEU A 113 -17.23 7.96 -4.45
N ARG A 114 -17.62 6.79 -3.97
CA ARG A 114 -18.59 5.93 -4.68
C ARG A 114 -20.03 6.40 -4.50
N ASP A 115 -20.33 7.10 -3.40
CA ASP A 115 -21.65 7.67 -3.13
C ASP A 115 -21.89 8.93 -3.98
N GLU A 116 -20.84 9.59 -4.48
CA GLU A 116 -20.91 10.71 -5.42
C GLU A 116 -20.90 10.20 -6.86
N LYS A 117 -22.04 10.28 -7.55
CA LYS A 117 -22.23 9.70 -8.89
C LYS A 117 -21.20 10.22 -9.91
N GLU A 118 -20.97 11.52 -9.95
CA GLU A 118 -20.02 12.13 -10.89
C GLU A 118 -18.59 11.69 -10.66
N GLU A 119 -18.13 11.63 -9.39
CA GLU A 119 -16.79 11.16 -9.05
C GLU A 119 -16.62 9.68 -9.39
N LYS A 120 -17.64 8.87 -9.09
CA LYS A 120 -17.65 7.44 -9.44
C LYS A 120 -17.53 7.24 -10.95
N GLU A 121 -18.29 7.98 -11.75
CA GLU A 121 -18.27 7.91 -13.21
C GLU A 121 -16.90 8.35 -13.77
N LYS A 122 -16.36 9.49 -13.34
CA LYS A 122 -15.03 9.97 -13.76
C LYS A 122 -13.92 8.94 -13.48
N ILE A 123 -13.93 8.35 -12.29
CA ILE A 123 -12.96 7.31 -11.91
C ILE A 123 -13.13 6.08 -12.79
N THR A 124 -14.36 5.64 -13.01
CA THR A 124 -14.68 4.49 -13.85
C THR A 124 -14.23 4.71 -15.30
N GLU A 125 -14.52 5.87 -15.87
CA GLU A 125 -14.16 6.21 -17.23
C GLU A 125 -12.65 6.30 -17.45
N ARG A 126 -11.91 6.81 -16.47
CA ARG A 126 -10.46 6.87 -16.52
C ARG A 126 -9.83 5.49 -16.39
N THR A 127 -10.41 4.58 -15.61
CA THR A 127 -9.89 3.21 -15.45
C THR A 127 -9.97 2.45 -16.78
N VAL A 128 -8.88 1.87 -17.25
CA VAL A 128 -8.85 1.11 -18.53
C VAL A 128 -9.87 -0.03 -18.51
N MET A 129 -9.98 -0.75 -17.39
CA MET A 129 -10.93 -1.85 -17.23
C MET A 129 -12.39 -1.38 -16.99
N LYS A 130 -12.66 -0.06 -17.00
CA LYS A 130 -14.00 0.56 -16.87
C LYS A 130 -14.80 0.07 -15.66
N LYS A 131 -14.12 -0.24 -14.57
CA LYS A 131 -14.73 -0.69 -13.31
C LYS A 131 -13.86 -0.38 -12.11
N TRP A 132 -14.47 -0.34 -10.95
CA TRP A 132 -13.77 -0.38 -9.67
C TRP A 132 -13.27 -1.79 -9.37
N GLY A 133 -12.15 -1.91 -8.67
CA GLY A 133 -11.67 -3.19 -8.17
C GLY A 133 -12.40 -3.61 -6.87
N ALA A 134 -12.38 -4.89 -6.58
CA ALA A 134 -12.82 -5.45 -5.32
C ALA A 134 -11.62 -5.86 -4.45
N PRO A 135 -11.75 -5.99 -3.12
CA PRO A 135 -10.66 -6.45 -2.25
C PRO A 135 -10.01 -7.76 -2.69
N LYS A 136 -10.79 -8.69 -3.25
CA LYS A 136 -10.29 -9.95 -3.81
C LYS A 136 -9.30 -9.76 -4.97
N ASP A 137 -9.41 -8.67 -5.73
CA ASP A 137 -8.52 -8.39 -6.86
C ASP A 137 -7.11 -8.02 -6.36
N ILE A 138 -7.00 -7.50 -5.13
CA ILE A 138 -5.72 -7.20 -4.47
C ILE A 138 -5.13 -8.45 -3.81
N ALA A 139 -5.99 -9.32 -3.26
CA ALA A 139 -5.57 -10.50 -2.51
C ALA A 139 -4.69 -11.44 -3.36
N GLY A 140 -4.93 -11.57 -4.67
CA GLY A 140 -4.11 -12.39 -5.57
C GLY A 140 -2.65 -11.97 -5.59
N ALA A 141 -2.37 -10.67 -5.64
CA ALA A 141 -1.00 -10.15 -5.58
C ALA A 141 -0.35 -10.40 -4.20
N ALA A 142 -1.13 -10.27 -3.11
CA ALA A 142 -0.64 -10.57 -1.77
C ALA A 142 -0.29 -12.04 -1.61
N VAL A 143 -1.13 -12.96 -2.09
CA VAL A 143 -0.87 -14.41 -2.08
C VAL A 143 0.39 -14.75 -2.88
N TYR A 144 0.55 -14.15 -4.08
CA TYR A 144 1.78 -14.34 -4.85
C TYR A 144 3.02 -13.89 -4.06
N LEU A 145 3.03 -12.66 -3.54
CA LEU A 145 4.18 -12.12 -2.80
C LEU A 145 4.49 -12.89 -1.50
N ALA A 146 3.47 -13.47 -0.88
CA ALA A 146 3.59 -14.28 0.32
C ALA A 146 4.13 -15.69 0.06
N SER A 147 4.02 -16.20 -1.16
CA SER A 147 4.35 -17.57 -1.52
C SER A 147 5.80 -17.77 -1.95
N ASP A 148 6.25 -19.03 -2.03
CA ASP A 148 7.55 -19.43 -2.56
C ASP A 148 7.74 -19.09 -4.05
N LYS A 149 6.63 -18.85 -4.78
CA LYS A 149 6.69 -18.39 -6.18
C LYS A 149 7.31 -16.99 -6.31
N ALA A 150 7.37 -16.23 -5.22
CA ALA A 150 7.99 -14.91 -5.15
C ALA A 150 9.39 -14.91 -4.52
N ASN A 151 10.08 -16.06 -4.44
CA ASN A 151 11.40 -16.16 -3.78
C ASN A 151 12.49 -15.31 -4.42
N TYR A 152 12.33 -14.90 -5.69
CA TYR A 152 13.24 -13.97 -6.38
C TYR A 152 12.62 -12.58 -6.57
N THR A 153 11.60 -12.24 -5.73
CA THR A 153 10.87 -10.98 -5.80
C THR A 153 11.02 -10.22 -4.48
N THR A 154 11.80 -9.14 -4.47
CA THR A 154 11.95 -8.25 -3.32
C THR A 154 12.19 -6.81 -3.78
N GLY A 155 11.81 -5.82 -3.00
CA GLY A 155 11.93 -4.39 -3.31
C GLY A 155 10.99 -3.88 -4.40
N THR A 156 10.07 -4.72 -4.90
CA THR A 156 9.14 -4.35 -5.97
C THR A 156 7.84 -3.74 -5.46
N THR A 157 7.16 -3.06 -6.36
CA THR A 157 5.77 -2.61 -6.17
C THR A 157 4.91 -3.16 -7.29
N ILE A 158 3.95 -4.01 -6.95
CA ILE A 158 2.96 -4.54 -7.92
C ILE A 158 1.77 -3.58 -7.95
N THR A 159 1.52 -2.99 -9.11
CA THR A 159 0.33 -2.16 -9.33
C THR A 159 -0.86 -3.04 -9.69
N VAL A 160 -1.97 -2.86 -8.95
CA VAL A 160 -3.24 -3.56 -9.16
C VAL A 160 -4.36 -2.52 -9.18
N ASP A 161 -4.54 -1.85 -10.30
CA ASP A 161 -5.36 -0.64 -10.40
C ASP A 161 -6.32 -0.60 -11.61
N GLY A 162 -6.46 -1.70 -12.33
CA GLY A 162 -7.28 -1.77 -13.53
C GLY A 162 -6.79 -0.87 -14.67
N GLY A 163 -5.51 -0.46 -14.64
CA GLY A 163 -4.90 0.43 -15.63
C GLY A 163 -5.15 1.92 -15.36
N TYR A 164 -5.60 2.31 -14.16
CA TYR A 164 -5.86 3.72 -13.84
C TYR A 164 -4.61 4.59 -13.92
N SER A 165 -3.45 4.08 -13.54
CA SER A 165 -2.21 4.86 -13.46
C SER A 165 -1.47 5.05 -14.78
N ILE A 166 -1.92 4.42 -15.86
CA ILE A 166 -1.31 4.54 -17.18
C ILE A 166 -2.09 5.44 -18.15
N THR A 167 -3.19 6.07 -17.67
CA THR A 167 -4.08 6.96 -18.43
C THR A 167 -4.00 8.39 -17.94
#